data_b41eec5b34485207fe8492ec9b2e21c9
#
_entry.id   b41eec5b34485207fe8492ec9b2e21c9
#
_cell.length_a   1.000
_cell.length_b   1.000
_cell.length_c   1.000
_cell.angle_alpha   90.00
_cell.angle_beta   90.00
_cell.angle_gamma   90.00
#
_symmetry.space_group_name_H-M   'P 1'
#
loop_
_entity.id
_entity.type
_entity.pdbx_description
1 polymer ?
#
loop_
_entity_poly.entity_id
_entity_poly.type
_entity_poly.pdbx_seq_one_letter_code
_entity_poly.pdbx_strand_id
1 'polypeptide(L)'
;MIDPVHAELEQRCSGRVLAAAPLATQTTLKVGGPARVLVTVEDDRDLTAVAQVCRAHELPWAVVGRGSNLLVADSGWPGVAITLGRGFRGLDIDEGRIVAGAAEPLPSLAVRCADAGYGGFAWACAVPGTLGGAVRMNAGAHGADMASHLTEVEVFRLSTATRELWPVDALGLTYRHSELPDDAVVVRATMVLEPADAAEVRAEIASIRTWRRAHQPLNEPNCGSVFTNPPGDSAGRLIDTAGCKGQVVGGAEVSTRHANFIVTRPGATASDVATLIALVIVEVERVHGVVLRPEVRRLGDVDVDHARVAAGVLRP
;
A
#
# COMPACT_ATOMS: atom_id res chain seq x y z
N MET A 1 -7.36 -26.64 19.06
CA MET A 1 -8.74 -26.33 18.66
C MET A 1 -8.68 -25.55 17.36
N ILE A 2 -9.52 -25.90 16.38
CA ILE A 2 -9.63 -25.14 15.12
C ILE A 2 -10.33 -23.83 15.45
N ASP A 3 -9.82 -22.69 14.95
CA ASP A 3 -10.48 -21.39 15.10
C ASP A 3 -11.86 -21.43 14.41
N PRO A 4 -12.97 -21.19 15.11
CA PRO A 4 -14.31 -21.26 14.52
C PRO A 4 -14.50 -20.30 13.34
N VAL A 5 -13.85 -19.14 13.37
CA VAL A 5 -13.88 -18.14 12.28
C VAL A 5 -13.21 -18.69 11.03
N HIS A 6 -12.05 -19.34 11.19
CA HIS A 6 -11.37 -20.01 10.10
C HIS A 6 -12.25 -21.10 9.47
N ALA A 7 -12.82 -21.99 10.30
CA ALA A 7 -13.66 -23.09 9.81
C ALA A 7 -14.91 -22.58 9.06
N GLU A 8 -15.56 -21.51 9.57
CA GLU A 8 -16.73 -20.93 8.92
C GLU A 8 -16.36 -20.29 7.58
N LEU A 9 -15.26 -19.52 7.52
CA LEU A 9 -14.81 -18.89 6.27
C LEU A 9 -14.35 -19.92 5.25
N GLU A 10 -13.68 -21.02 5.68
CA GLU A 10 -13.24 -22.11 4.79
C GLU A 10 -14.42 -22.81 4.11
N GLN A 11 -15.57 -22.91 4.80
CA GLN A 11 -16.78 -23.49 4.23
C GLN A 11 -17.52 -22.55 3.28
N ARG A 12 -17.38 -21.23 3.45
CA ARG A 12 -18.21 -20.23 2.76
C ARG A 12 -17.51 -19.51 1.62
N CYS A 13 -16.16 -19.46 1.65
CA CYS A 13 -15.37 -18.78 0.62
C CYS A 13 -14.84 -19.79 -0.39
N SER A 14 -14.82 -19.39 -1.66
CA SER A 14 -14.25 -20.19 -2.75
C SER A 14 -12.73 -20.08 -2.80
N GLY A 15 -12.18 -18.99 -2.29
CA GLY A 15 -10.76 -18.72 -2.27
C GLY A 15 -10.06 -19.33 -1.05
N ARG A 16 -8.75 -19.09 -0.97
CA ARG A 16 -7.91 -19.68 0.08
C ARG A 16 -8.14 -19.00 1.43
N VAL A 17 -8.32 -19.79 2.49
CA VAL A 17 -8.44 -19.34 3.88
C VAL A 17 -7.28 -19.91 4.70
N LEU A 18 -6.61 -19.09 5.47
CA LEU A 18 -5.45 -19.46 6.29
C LEU A 18 -5.62 -18.95 7.71
N ALA A 19 -5.54 -19.84 8.69
CA ALA A 19 -5.49 -19.49 10.10
C ALA A 19 -4.07 -19.03 10.49
N ALA A 20 -3.98 -18.07 11.42
CA ALA A 20 -2.73 -17.57 11.97
C ALA A 20 -1.67 -17.26 10.89
N ALA A 21 -2.10 -16.65 9.78
CA ALA A 21 -1.27 -16.44 8.60
C ALA A 21 -0.23 -15.32 8.86
N PRO A 22 1.08 -15.58 8.67
CA PRO A 22 2.12 -14.59 8.90
C PRO A 22 2.04 -13.46 7.87
N LEU A 23 1.61 -12.26 8.30
CA LEU A 23 1.47 -11.10 7.42
C LEU A 23 2.81 -10.53 6.94
N ALA A 24 3.93 -10.84 7.61
CA ALA A 24 5.27 -10.52 7.10
C ALA A 24 5.49 -11.03 5.66
N THR A 25 4.89 -12.17 5.28
CA THR A 25 4.98 -12.70 3.91
C THR A 25 4.14 -11.93 2.91
N GLN A 26 3.15 -11.18 3.39
CA GLN A 26 2.23 -10.36 2.60
C GLN A 26 2.68 -8.89 2.49
N THR A 27 3.77 -8.50 3.16
CA THR A 27 4.31 -7.13 3.11
C THR A 27 5.65 -7.09 2.40
N THR A 28 5.98 -5.94 1.81
CA THR A 28 7.31 -5.72 1.22
C THR A 28 8.37 -5.37 2.26
N LEU A 29 7.98 -4.91 3.44
CA LEU A 29 8.87 -4.73 4.60
C LEU A 29 9.31 -6.06 5.22
N LYS A 30 8.59 -7.16 4.98
CA LYS A 30 8.88 -8.50 5.54
C LYS A 30 8.89 -8.57 7.07
N VAL A 31 8.16 -7.67 7.74
CA VAL A 31 7.95 -7.64 9.19
C VAL A 31 6.45 -7.71 9.52
N GLY A 32 6.14 -8.05 10.77
CA GLY A 32 4.79 -8.12 11.30
C GLY A 32 4.35 -9.54 11.66
N GLY A 33 3.49 -9.63 12.67
CA GLY A 33 2.91 -10.86 13.18
C GLY A 33 1.79 -11.41 12.29
N PRO A 34 1.10 -12.47 12.76
CA PRO A 34 0.07 -13.14 11.98
C PRO A 34 -1.27 -12.38 12.00
N ALA A 35 -2.07 -12.51 10.94
CA ALA A 35 -3.49 -12.26 11.01
C ALA A 35 -4.19 -13.47 11.69
N ARG A 36 -5.26 -13.21 12.43
CA ARG A 36 -6.10 -14.30 12.97
C ARG A 36 -6.56 -15.23 11.83
N VAL A 37 -7.10 -14.64 10.76
CA VAL A 37 -7.43 -15.34 9.51
C VAL A 37 -7.03 -14.45 8.33
N LEU A 38 -6.43 -15.05 7.30
CA LEU A 38 -6.18 -14.42 6.00
C LEU A 38 -7.06 -15.12 4.96
N VAL A 39 -7.88 -14.35 4.26
CA VAL A 39 -8.78 -14.85 3.20
C VAL A 39 -8.37 -14.24 1.87
N THR A 40 -8.17 -15.10 0.86
CA THR A 40 -8.11 -14.66 -0.53
C THR A 40 -9.52 -14.77 -1.10
N VAL A 41 -10.16 -13.64 -1.40
CA VAL A 41 -11.51 -13.60 -1.95
C VAL A 41 -11.45 -13.59 -3.47
N GLU A 42 -12.32 -14.38 -4.12
CA GLU A 42 -12.34 -14.50 -5.59
C GLU A 42 -13.54 -13.80 -6.22
N ASP A 43 -14.62 -13.55 -5.48
CA ASP A 43 -15.81 -12.86 -5.96
C ASP A 43 -16.57 -12.10 -4.84
N ASP A 44 -17.70 -11.48 -5.18
CA ASP A 44 -18.54 -10.73 -4.24
C ASP A 44 -19.23 -11.64 -3.21
N ARG A 45 -19.38 -12.94 -3.49
CA ARG A 45 -19.94 -13.89 -2.52
C ARG A 45 -18.96 -14.14 -1.39
N ASP A 46 -17.68 -14.25 -1.73
CA ASP A 46 -16.60 -14.35 -0.73
C ASP A 46 -16.54 -13.09 0.13
N LEU A 47 -16.60 -11.89 -0.48
CA LEU A 47 -16.65 -10.62 0.26
C LEU A 47 -17.87 -10.54 1.19
N THR A 48 -19.03 -10.98 0.71
CA THR A 48 -20.26 -11.06 1.51
C THR A 48 -20.10 -12.05 2.68
N ALA A 49 -19.51 -13.21 2.44
CA ALA A 49 -19.25 -14.19 3.49
C ALA A 49 -18.32 -13.63 4.57
N VAL A 50 -17.22 -12.99 4.17
CA VAL A 50 -16.29 -12.32 5.09
C VAL A 50 -17.00 -11.22 5.91
N ALA A 51 -17.80 -10.37 5.26
CA ALA A 51 -18.55 -9.31 5.93
C ALA A 51 -19.51 -9.85 7.00
N GLN A 52 -20.24 -10.93 6.68
CA GLN A 52 -21.18 -11.57 7.59
C GLN A 52 -20.48 -12.25 8.77
N VAL A 53 -19.39 -12.98 8.51
CA VAL A 53 -18.59 -13.64 9.56
C VAL A 53 -17.97 -12.60 10.48
N CYS A 54 -17.34 -11.55 9.93
CA CYS A 54 -16.75 -10.50 10.74
C CYS A 54 -17.80 -9.82 11.63
N ARG A 55 -19.00 -9.58 11.12
CA ARG A 55 -20.10 -9.00 11.89
C ARG A 55 -20.59 -9.95 13.00
N ALA A 56 -20.78 -11.23 12.69
CA ALA A 56 -21.27 -12.23 13.65
C ALA A 56 -20.31 -12.46 14.81
N HIS A 57 -19.01 -12.33 14.56
CA HIS A 57 -17.95 -12.54 15.56
C HIS A 57 -17.34 -11.22 16.09
N GLU A 58 -17.92 -10.06 15.71
CA GLU A 58 -17.44 -8.73 16.12
C GLU A 58 -15.94 -8.50 15.81
N LEU A 59 -15.50 -9.00 14.65
CA LEU A 59 -14.09 -8.94 14.24
C LEU A 59 -13.81 -7.77 13.32
N PRO A 60 -12.66 -7.09 13.49
CA PRO A 60 -12.18 -6.14 12.53
C PRO A 60 -11.68 -6.83 11.26
N TRP A 61 -11.73 -6.12 10.15
CA TRP A 61 -11.16 -6.56 8.88
C TRP A 61 -10.14 -5.54 8.36
N ALA A 62 -9.27 -6.02 7.48
CA ALA A 62 -8.34 -5.16 6.75
C ALA A 62 -8.09 -5.72 5.35
N VAL A 63 -8.11 -4.85 4.33
CA VAL A 63 -7.76 -5.24 2.97
C VAL A 63 -6.26 -5.06 2.77
N VAL A 64 -5.60 -6.13 2.35
CA VAL A 64 -4.16 -6.17 2.08
C VAL A 64 -3.95 -6.43 0.60
N GLY A 65 -3.40 -5.45 -0.12
CA GLY A 65 -2.95 -5.64 -1.50
C GLY A 65 -1.59 -6.36 -1.53
N ARG A 66 -0.58 -5.74 -2.13
CA ARG A 66 0.80 -6.27 -2.12
C ARG A 66 1.59 -5.89 -0.86
N GLY A 67 0.95 -5.23 0.13
CA GLY A 67 1.59 -4.80 1.37
C GLY A 67 2.78 -3.84 1.16
N SER A 68 2.79 -3.11 0.04
CA SER A 68 3.91 -2.23 -0.34
C SER A 68 3.91 -0.86 0.35
N ASN A 69 2.87 -0.57 1.12
CA ASN A 69 2.77 0.62 1.98
C ASN A 69 2.13 0.25 3.31
N LEU A 70 2.54 -0.89 3.89
CA LEU A 70 1.92 -1.44 5.10
C LEU A 70 2.99 -1.84 6.12
N LEU A 71 2.84 -1.37 7.35
CA LEU A 71 3.57 -1.80 8.53
C LEU A 71 2.60 -2.54 9.46
N VAL A 72 2.79 -3.84 9.62
CA VAL A 72 1.94 -4.71 10.45
C VAL A 72 2.60 -4.87 11.82
N ALA A 73 1.83 -4.73 12.90
CA ALA A 73 2.31 -4.91 14.25
C ALA A 73 2.97 -6.30 14.48
N ASP A 74 3.94 -6.37 15.38
CA ASP A 74 4.59 -7.65 15.75
C ASP A 74 3.61 -8.61 16.41
N SER A 75 2.60 -8.09 17.14
CA SER A 75 1.46 -8.86 17.67
C SER A 75 0.51 -9.37 16.58
N GLY A 76 0.63 -8.86 15.35
CA GLY A 76 -0.22 -9.18 14.22
C GLY A 76 -1.53 -8.41 14.15
N TRP A 77 -2.53 -9.02 13.52
CA TRP A 77 -3.86 -8.49 13.32
C TRP A 77 -4.92 -9.42 13.92
N PRO A 78 -5.70 -8.98 14.92
CA PRO A 78 -6.65 -9.87 15.64
C PRO A 78 -7.91 -10.18 14.82
N GLY A 79 -8.04 -9.67 13.61
CA GLY A 79 -9.20 -9.82 12.74
C GLY A 79 -8.93 -10.63 11.47
N VAL A 80 -9.79 -10.40 10.48
CA VAL A 80 -9.69 -11.01 9.15
C VAL A 80 -8.93 -10.08 8.21
N ALA A 81 -7.81 -10.56 7.66
CA ALA A 81 -7.09 -9.93 6.56
C ALA A 81 -7.64 -10.44 5.23
N ILE A 82 -7.94 -9.54 4.30
CA ILE A 82 -8.58 -9.83 3.01
C ILE A 82 -7.58 -9.52 1.89
N THR A 83 -7.32 -10.47 1.01
CA THR A 83 -6.60 -10.24 -0.25
C THR A 83 -7.53 -10.51 -1.41
N LEU A 84 -7.49 -9.65 -2.43
CA LEU A 84 -8.26 -9.87 -3.65
C LEU A 84 -7.53 -10.87 -4.55
N GLY A 85 -8.22 -11.93 -4.95
CA GLY A 85 -7.71 -13.01 -5.77
C GLY A 85 -7.80 -12.71 -7.27
N ARG A 86 -7.72 -13.78 -8.06
CA ARG A 86 -7.72 -13.69 -9.53
C ARG A 86 -9.05 -13.20 -10.10
N GLY A 87 -10.17 -13.47 -9.43
CA GLY A 87 -11.49 -12.99 -9.86
C GLY A 87 -11.63 -11.46 -9.87
N PHE A 88 -10.75 -10.76 -9.14
CA PHE A 88 -10.66 -9.30 -9.14
C PHE A 88 -9.53 -8.77 -10.03
N ARG A 89 -9.02 -9.58 -10.95
CA ARG A 89 -8.13 -9.17 -12.05
C ARG A 89 -8.92 -9.04 -13.34
N GLY A 90 -8.29 -8.49 -14.35
CA GLY A 90 -8.81 -8.30 -15.68
C GLY A 90 -8.43 -6.92 -16.19
N LEU A 91 -8.33 -6.80 -17.49
CA LEU A 91 -8.07 -5.55 -18.19
C LEU A 91 -8.86 -5.58 -19.48
N ASP A 92 -9.73 -4.60 -19.63
CA ASP A 92 -10.45 -4.28 -20.84
C ASP A 92 -10.02 -2.89 -21.31
N ILE A 93 -9.72 -2.76 -22.60
CA ILE A 93 -9.24 -1.52 -23.23
C ILE A 93 -10.13 -1.26 -24.46
N ASP A 94 -10.88 -0.19 -24.40
CA ASP A 94 -11.77 0.22 -25.47
C ASP A 94 -11.64 1.72 -25.72
N GLU A 95 -11.12 2.13 -26.87
CA GLU A 95 -10.98 3.53 -27.32
C GLU A 95 -10.44 4.49 -26.24
N GLY A 96 -9.42 4.06 -25.47
CA GLY A 96 -8.81 4.86 -24.40
C GLY A 96 -9.49 4.75 -23.04
N ARG A 97 -10.66 4.12 -22.98
CA ARG A 97 -11.30 3.73 -21.74
C ARG A 97 -10.66 2.43 -21.23
N ILE A 98 -10.05 2.49 -20.08
CA ILE A 98 -9.33 1.38 -19.45
C ILE A 98 -10.12 0.91 -18.24
N VAL A 99 -10.66 -0.29 -18.28
CA VAL A 99 -11.36 -0.93 -17.15
C VAL A 99 -10.48 -2.03 -16.58
N ALA A 100 -10.04 -1.88 -15.35
CA ALA A 100 -9.14 -2.85 -14.73
C ALA A 100 -9.60 -3.30 -13.35
N GLY A 101 -9.38 -4.58 -13.05
CA GLY A 101 -9.67 -5.16 -11.74
C GLY A 101 -8.69 -4.67 -10.67
N ALA A 102 -9.18 -4.47 -9.44
CA ALA A 102 -8.41 -3.89 -8.35
C ALA A 102 -7.20 -4.74 -7.90
N ALA A 103 -7.20 -6.05 -8.19
CA ALA A 103 -6.08 -6.94 -7.90
C ALA A 103 -4.96 -6.91 -8.97
N GLU A 104 -5.11 -6.13 -10.06
CA GLU A 104 -4.04 -5.98 -11.05
C GLU A 104 -2.81 -5.31 -10.44
N PRO A 105 -1.61 -5.87 -10.64
CA PRO A 105 -0.38 -5.21 -10.26
C PRO A 105 -0.16 -3.94 -11.08
N LEU A 106 0.00 -2.80 -10.43
CA LEU A 106 0.10 -1.51 -11.09
C LEU A 106 1.25 -1.44 -12.11
N PRO A 107 2.47 -1.96 -11.82
CA PRO A 107 3.55 -1.97 -12.81
C PRO A 107 3.27 -2.81 -14.05
N SER A 108 2.48 -3.87 -13.93
CA SER A 108 2.05 -4.71 -15.05
C SER A 108 0.99 -4.01 -15.88
N LEU A 109 0.06 -3.33 -15.21
CA LEU A 109 -1.00 -2.56 -15.86
C LEU A 109 -0.40 -1.43 -16.72
N ALA A 110 0.59 -0.69 -16.20
CA ALA A 110 1.30 0.35 -16.97
C ALA A 110 1.91 -0.18 -18.26
N VAL A 111 2.55 -1.35 -18.20
CA VAL A 111 3.15 -1.99 -19.41
C VAL A 111 2.06 -2.40 -20.40
N ARG A 112 0.97 -3.01 -19.92
CA ARG A 112 -0.13 -3.47 -20.80
C ARG A 112 -0.85 -2.30 -21.49
N CYS A 113 -1.02 -1.15 -20.80
CA CYS A 113 -1.57 0.06 -21.42
C CYS A 113 -0.61 0.62 -22.49
N ALA A 114 0.71 0.65 -22.21
CA ALA A 114 1.71 1.06 -23.17
C ALA A 114 1.74 0.15 -24.42
N ASP A 115 1.65 -1.18 -24.20
CA ASP A 115 1.62 -2.17 -25.29
C ASP A 115 0.37 -2.03 -26.17
N ALA A 116 -0.73 -1.54 -25.59
CA ALA A 116 -1.97 -1.24 -26.32
C ALA A 116 -1.98 0.13 -27.01
N GLY A 117 -0.90 0.92 -26.90
CA GLY A 117 -0.78 2.22 -27.57
C GLY A 117 -1.40 3.38 -26.78
N TYR A 118 -1.40 3.32 -25.45
CA TYR A 118 -1.92 4.37 -24.56
C TYR A 118 -0.84 4.94 -23.64
N GLY A 119 -0.75 6.28 -23.59
CA GLY A 119 0.21 7.05 -22.79
C GLY A 119 -0.35 7.62 -21.49
N GLY A 120 0.49 8.42 -20.80
CA GLY A 120 0.13 9.10 -19.56
C GLY A 120 0.20 8.24 -18.29
N PHE A 121 0.26 6.90 -18.41
CA PHE A 121 0.24 5.99 -17.27
C PHE A 121 1.60 5.30 -16.99
N ALA A 122 2.67 5.73 -17.65
CA ALA A 122 4.01 5.16 -17.48
C ALA A 122 4.53 5.25 -16.04
N TRP A 123 4.19 6.32 -15.30
CA TRP A 123 4.55 6.54 -13.90
C TRP A 123 4.13 5.39 -12.98
N ALA A 124 3.02 4.71 -13.31
CA ALA A 124 2.46 3.62 -12.50
C ALA A 124 3.41 2.41 -12.41
N CYS A 125 4.37 2.27 -13.34
CA CYS A 125 5.42 1.26 -13.26
C CYS A 125 6.34 1.44 -12.03
N ALA A 126 6.34 2.63 -11.43
CA ALA A 126 7.11 2.96 -10.23
C ALA A 126 6.42 2.57 -8.92
N VAL A 127 5.13 2.23 -8.94
CA VAL A 127 4.35 1.94 -7.72
C VAL A 127 4.17 0.43 -7.56
N PRO A 128 4.79 -0.22 -6.55
CA PRO A 128 4.82 -1.69 -6.43
C PRO A 128 3.53 -2.29 -5.83
N GLY A 129 2.40 -1.59 -5.90
CA GLY A 129 1.11 -2.00 -5.35
C GLY A 129 0.18 -2.67 -6.35
N THR A 130 -1.09 -2.78 -5.95
CA THR A 130 -2.23 -3.13 -6.80
C THR A 130 -3.02 -1.88 -7.18
N LEU A 131 -3.83 -1.97 -8.23
CA LEU A 131 -4.70 -0.86 -8.66
C LEU A 131 -5.63 -0.40 -7.51
N GLY A 132 -6.27 -1.32 -6.79
CA GLY A 132 -7.15 -0.97 -5.66
C GLY A 132 -6.41 -0.23 -4.54
N GLY A 133 -5.19 -0.67 -4.21
CA GLY A 133 -4.34 0.04 -3.24
C GLY A 133 -3.89 1.41 -3.75
N ALA A 134 -3.63 1.54 -5.06
CA ALA A 134 -3.28 2.81 -5.68
C ALA A 134 -4.44 3.81 -5.65
N VAL A 135 -5.66 3.37 -5.95
CA VAL A 135 -6.87 4.19 -5.81
C VAL A 135 -7.07 4.64 -4.36
N ARG A 136 -6.99 3.72 -3.39
CA ARG A 136 -7.16 4.00 -1.96
C ARG A 136 -6.20 5.08 -1.45
N MET A 137 -4.98 5.12 -1.97
CA MET A 137 -3.94 6.04 -1.54
C MET A 137 -3.76 7.24 -2.47
N ASN A 138 -4.57 7.39 -3.52
CA ASN A 138 -4.24 8.28 -4.64
C ASN A 138 -2.74 8.21 -4.95
N ALA A 139 -2.25 6.99 -5.19
CA ALA A 139 -0.84 6.75 -5.40
C ALA A 139 -0.33 7.49 -6.63
N GLY A 140 0.89 7.99 -6.55
CA GLY A 140 1.51 8.72 -7.65
C GLY A 140 3.03 8.70 -7.58
N ALA A 141 3.65 8.93 -8.72
CA ALA A 141 5.10 9.03 -8.92
C ALA A 141 5.39 9.88 -10.16
N HIS A 142 6.60 10.42 -10.25
CA HIS A 142 7.07 11.13 -11.45
C HIS A 142 6.12 12.23 -11.96
N GLY A 143 5.46 12.95 -11.02
CA GLY A 143 4.62 14.12 -11.36
C GLY A 143 3.16 13.82 -11.70
N ALA A 144 2.73 12.55 -11.67
CA ALA A 144 1.34 12.15 -11.89
C ALA A 144 0.85 11.21 -10.77
N ASP A 145 -0.46 11.04 -10.66
CA ASP A 145 -1.15 10.20 -9.69
C ASP A 145 -2.42 9.58 -10.25
N MET A 146 -3.12 8.77 -9.44
CA MET A 146 -4.37 8.11 -9.86
C MET A 146 -5.46 9.10 -10.24
N ALA A 147 -5.59 10.22 -9.53
CA ALA A 147 -6.61 11.23 -9.80
C ALA A 147 -6.51 11.80 -11.23
N SER A 148 -5.30 11.81 -11.82
CA SER A 148 -5.07 12.33 -13.17
C SER A 148 -5.74 11.51 -14.29
N HIS A 149 -6.15 10.27 -14.01
CA HIS A 149 -6.65 9.34 -15.03
C HIS A 149 -7.96 8.68 -14.66
N LEU A 150 -8.26 8.60 -13.35
CA LEU A 150 -9.42 7.90 -12.83
C LEU A 150 -10.72 8.64 -13.18
N THR A 151 -11.75 7.92 -13.62
CA THR A 151 -13.09 8.46 -13.88
C THR A 151 -14.12 7.94 -12.91
N GLU A 152 -14.05 6.65 -12.57
CA GLU A 152 -14.98 5.99 -11.65
C GLU A 152 -14.34 4.75 -11.03
N VAL A 153 -14.88 4.30 -9.90
CA VAL A 153 -14.50 3.06 -9.25
C VAL A 153 -15.73 2.25 -8.85
N GLU A 154 -15.64 0.94 -8.97
CA GLU A 154 -16.57 0.04 -8.30
C GLU A 154 -16.00 -0.32 -6.93
N VAL A 155 -16.79 -0.11 -5.90
CA VAL A 155 -16.46 -0.47 -4.52
C VAL A 155 -17.46 -1.51 -4.01
N PHE A 156 -16.98 -2.47 -3.22
CA PHE A 156 -17.82 -3.36 -2.43
C PHE A 156 -17.84 -2.85 -0.99
N ARG A 157 -19.03 -2.54 -0.48
CA ARG A 157 -19.23 -2.07 0.90
C ARG A 157 -19.40 -3.28 1.83
N LEU A 158 -18.42 -3.52 2.70
CA LEU A 158 -18.49 -4.63 3.66
C LEU A 158 -19.60 -4.45 4.70
N SER A 159 -19.95 -3.20 5.05
CA SER A 159 -21.02 -2.90 6.02
C SER A 159 -22.41 -3.29 5.50
N THR A 160 -22.69 -3.14 4.21
CA THR A 160 -23.97 -3.41 3.58
C THR A 160 -24.00 -4.65 2.69
N ALA A 161 -22.82 -5.19 2.38
CA ALA A 161 -22.59 -6.27 1.40
C ALA A 161 -23.14 -5.92 0.01
N THR A 162 -22.94 -4.68 -0.44
CA THR A 162 -23.40 -4.17 -1.73
C THR A 162 -22.24 -3.66 -2.57
N ARG A 163 -22.36 -3.80 -3.90
CA ARG A 163 -21.47 -3.16 -4.87
C ARG A 163 -22.04 -1.83 -5.30
N GLU A 164 -21.21 -0.81 -5.30
CA GLU A 164 -21.56 0.57 -5.65
C GLU A 164 -20.60 1.10 -6.71
N LEU A 165 -21.09 1.94 -7.62
CA LEU A 165 -20.27 2.67 -8.60
C LEU A 165 -20.13 4.12 -8.12
N TRP A 166 -18.89 4.57 -7.96
CA TRP A 166 -18.58 5.91 -7.47
C TRP A 166 -17.79 6.70 -8.52
N PRO A 167 -18.25 7.90 -8.90
CA PRO A 167 -17.48 8.79 -9.76
C PRO A 167 -16.25 9.30 -9.02
N VAL A 168 -15.21 9.69 -9.74
CA VAL A 168 -13.94 10.16 -9.17
C VAL A 168 -14.13 11.31 -8.19
N ASP A 169 -15.05 12.22 -8.45
CA ASP A 169 -15.32 13.39 -7.58
C ASP A 169 -15.84 12.98 -6.20
N ALA A 170 -16.49 11.82 -6.08
CA ALA A 170 -16.96 11.28 -4.80
C ALA A 170 -15.83 10.67 -3.95
N LEU A 171 -14.62 10.54 -4.48
CA LEU A 171 -13.50 9.89 -3.79
C LEU A 171 -12.68 10.87 -2.93
N GLY A 172 -12.88 12.18 -3.07
CA GLY A 172 -12.13 13.20 -2.32
C GLY A 172 -10.61 13.04 -2.46
N LEU A 173 -10.12 12.75 -3.67
CA LEU A 173 -8.71 12.46 -3.91
C LEU A 173 -7.86 13.71 -3.71
N THR A 174 -6.87 13.59 -2.84
CA THR A 174 -5.83 14.60 -2.62
C THR A 174 -4.46 13.94 -2.56
N TYR A 175 -3.39 14.69 -2.32
CA TYR A 175 -2.03 14.14 -2.27
C TYR A 175 -1.92 13.01 -1.22
N ARG A 176 -1.70 11.77 -1.70
CA ARG A 176 -1.59 10.53 -0.88
C ARG A 176 -2.82 10.23 -0.02
N HIS A 177 -4.00 10.66 -0.45
CA HIS A 177 -5.24 10.50 0.32
C HIS A 177 -6.45 10.28 -0.57
N SER A 178 -7.42 9.51 -0.05
CA SER A 178 -8.80 9.42 -0.54
C SER A 178 -9.75 9.41 0.64
N GLU A 179 -10.98 9.90 0.44
CA GLU A 179 -12.07 9.86 1.42
C GLU A 179 -12.88 8.54 1.36
N LEU A 180 -12.34 7.51 0.72
CA LEU A 180 -12.96 6.19 0.72
C LEU A 180 -13.16 5.71 2.16
N PRO A 181 -14.38 5.31 2.58
CA PRO A 181 -14.63 4.75 3.91
C PRO A 181 -13.82 3.47 4.16
N ASP A 182 -13.57 3.15 5.42
CA ASP A 182 -12.79 1.98 5.79
C ASP A 182 -13.44 0.65 5.38
N ASP A 183 -14.76 0.62 5.23
CA ASP A 183 -15.54 -0.55 4.77
C ASP A 183 -15.64 -0.65 3.24
N ALA A 184 -15.11 0.31 2.48
CA ALA A 184 -15.10 0.29 1.02
C ALA A 184 -13.89 -0.48 0.49
N VAL A 185 -14.14 -1.60 -0.16
CA VAL A 185 -13.15 -2.39 -0.89
C VAL A 185 -13.23 -2.01 -2.37
N VAL A 186 -12.20 -1.37 -2.91
CA VAL A 186 -12.12 -1.12 -4.35
C VAL A 186 -11.99 -2.46 -5.06
N VAL A 187 -12.90 -2.76 -5.99
CA VAL A 187 -12.95 -4.04 -6.73
C VAL A 187 -12.62 -3.86 -8.21
N ARG A 188 -12.87 -2.66 -8.77
CA ARG A 188 -12.55 -2.29 -10.15
C ARG A 188 -12.35 -0.79 -10.27
N ALA A 189 -11.56 -0.35 -11.24
CA ALA A 189 -11.40 1.07 -11.56
C ALA A 189 -11.49 1.28 -13.09
N THR A 190 -12.09 2.39 -13.47
CA THR A 190 -12.14 2.89 -14.85
C THR A 190 -11.27 4.14 -14.95
N MET A 191 -10.41 4.17 -15.95
CA MET A 191 -9.51 5.27 -16.27
C MET A 191 -9.65 5.66 -17.72
N VAL A 192 -9.25 6.88 -18.06
CA VAL A 192 -9.13 7.35 -19.45
C VAL A 192 -7.66 7.66 -19.71
N LEU A 193 -7.14 7.10 -20.78
CA LEU A 193 -5.78 7.33 -21.26
C LEU A 193 -5.80 7.78 -22.73
N GLU A 194 -4.85 8.63 -23.09
CA GLU A 194 -4.74 9.15 -24.44
C GLU A 194 -3.93 8.20 -25.34
N PRO A 195 -4.27 8.09 -26.64
CA PRO A 195 -3.46 7.34 -27.60
C PRO A 195 -2.05 7.89 -27.66
N ALA A 196 -1.05 6.99 -27.72
CA ALA A 196 0.36 7.35 -27.81
C ALA A 196 1.17 6.27 -28.55
N ASP A 197 2.36 6.63 -29.03
CA ASP A 197 3.27 5.65 -29.60
C ASP A 197 3.77 4.66 -28.53
N ALA A 198 3.52 3.39 -28.74
CA ALA A 198 3.85 2.34 -27.79
C ALA A 198 5.38 2.25 -27.53
N ALA A 199 6.22 2.57 -28.52
CA ALA A 199 7.68 2.54 -28.36
C ALA A 199 8.15 3.71 -27.47
N GLU A 200 7.56 4.89 -27.63
CA GLU A 200 7.86 6.06 -26.78
C GLU A 200 7.45 5.81 -25.33
N VAL A 201 6.23 5.30 -25.09
CA VAL A 201 5.76 4.98 -23.72
C VAL A 201 6.60 3.88 -23.06
N ARG A 202 7.02 2.86 -23.81
CA ARG A 202 7.95 1.84 -23.29
C ARG A 202 9.33 2.42 -22.96
N ALA A 203 9.82 3.36 -23.77
CA ALA A 203 11.08 4.06 -23.49
C ALA A 203 10.97 4.89 -22.20
N GLU A 204 9.85 5.57 -21.98
CA GLU A 204 9.56 6.27 -20.71
C GLU A 204 9.56 5.31 -19.51
N ILE A 205 8.84 4.19 -19.59
CA ILE A 205 8.84 3.14 -18.55
C ILE A 205 10.26 2.63 -18.28
N ALA A 206 11.07 2.40 -19.32
CA ALA A 206 12.45 1.96 -19.17
C ALA A 206 13.33 3.02 -18.48
N SER A 207 13.14 4.30 -18.81
CA SER A 207 13.81 5.42 -18.16
C SER A 207 13.47 5.50 -16.67
N ILE A 208 12.18 5.46 -16.31
CA ILE A 208 11.70 5.45 -14.93
C ILE A 208 12.31 4.28 -14.14
N ARG A 209 12.29 3.07 -14.70
CA ARG A 209 12.87 1.88 -14.06
C ARG A 209 14.38 2.01 -13.87
N THR A 210 15.08 2.59 -14.82
CA THR A 210 16.53 2.80 -14.75
C THR A 210 16.87 3.82 -13.67
N TRP A 211 16.15 4.94 -13.62
CA TRP A 211 16.30 5.94 -12.58
C TRP A 211 16.06 5.35 -11.20
N ARG A 212 14.99 4.57 -11.02
CA ARG A 212 14.68 3.93 -9.75
C ARG A 212 15.78 2.97 -9.29
N ARG A 213 16.31 2.14 -10.19
CA ARG A 213 17.43 1.24 -9.87
C ARG A 213 18.67 1.98 -9.41
N ALA A 214 18.93 3.17 -9.96
CA ALA A 214 20.08 3.99 -9.57
C ALA A 214 19.87 4.65 -8.20
N HIS A 215 18.62 5.05 -7.83
CA HIS A 215 18.37 5.95 -6.71
C HIS A 215 17.60 5.32 -5.54
N GLN A 216 17.00 4.14 -5.70
CA GLN A 216 16.15 3.51 -4.68
C GLN A 216 16.64 2.11 -4.29
N PRO A 217 16.45 1.67 -3.03
CA PRO A 217 16.90 0.36 -2.53
C PRO A 217 15.94 -0.77 -2.96
N LEU A 218 15.74 -0.97 -4.27
CA LEU A 218 14.73 -1.89 -4.81
C LEU A 218 14.99 -3.37 -4.53
N ASN A 219 16.24 -3.73 -4.21
CA ASN A 219 16.64 -5.12 -3.93
C ASN A 219 16.57 -5.46 -2.43
N GLU A 220 16.17 -4.53 -1.60
CA GLU A 220 16.05 -4.69 -0.15
C GLU A 220 14.58 -4.59 0.27
N PRO A 221 14.12 -5.35 1.27
CA PRO A 221 12.77 -5.22 1.79
C PRO A 221 12.52 -3.79 2.28
N ASN A 222 11.47 -3.14 1.77
CA ASN A 222 11.08 -1.76 2.10
C ASN A 222 9.61 -1.51 1.76
N CYS A 223 9.02 -0.40 2.19
CA CYS A 223 7.65 0.00 1.87
C CYS A 223 7.56 1.23 0.93
N GLY A 224 8.60 1.53 0.18
CA GLY A 224 8.67 2.77 -0.59
C GLY A 224 9.00 3.98 0.30
N SER A 225 8.50 5.15 -0.08
CA SER A 225 8.65 6.36 0.71
C SER A 225 7.90 6.24 2.03
N VAL A 226 8.63 6.46 3.14
CA VAL A 226 8.06 6.34 4.50
C VAL A 226 7.27 7.59 4.89
N PHE A 227 7.69 8.75 4.41
CA PHE A 227 7.07 10.04 4.74
C PHE A 227 6.56 10.76 3.50
N THR A 228 5.45 11.48 3.65
CA THR A 228 4.97 12.43 2.65
C THR A 228 5.91 13.62 2.55
N ASN A 229 6.01 14.22 1.36
CA ASN A 229 6.75 15.47 1.20
C ASN A 229 5.99 16.63 1.84
N PRO A 230 6.64 17.43 2.69
CA PRO A 230 6.04 18.67 3.19
C PRO A 230 5.92 19.74 2.09
N PRO A 231 5.06 20.75 2.26
CA PRO A 231 4.93 21.83 1.30
C PRO A 231 6.28 22.54 1.04
N GLY A 232 6.66 22.67 -0.23
CA GLY A 232 7.87 23.38 -0.67
C GLY A 232 9.18 22.61 -0.50
N ASP A 233 9.16 21.37 0.01
CA ASP A 233 10.37 20.58 0.21
C ASP A 233 10.15 19.09 0.00
N SER A 234 11.23 18.29 0.07
CA SER A 234 11.15 16.83 0.02
C SER A 234 11.59 16.20 1.34
N ALA A 235 10.81 15.23 1.82
CA ALA A 235 11.16 14.45 3.02
C ALA A 235 12.56 13.83 2.89
N GLY A 236 12.90 13.29 1.71
CA GLY A 236 14.21 12.71 1.46
C GLY A 236 15.37 13.68 1.69
N ARG A 237 15.25 14.93 1.22
CA ARG A 237 16.27 15.96 1.44
C ARG A 237 16.39 16.33 2.92
N LEU A 238 15.26 16.53 3.60
CA LEU A 238 15.23 16.89 5.03
C LEU A 238 15.87 15.79 5.89
N ILE A 239 15.54 14.51 5.63
CA ILE A 239 16.10 13.37 6.34
C ILE A 239 17.62 13.23 6.09
N ASP A 240 18.04 13.42 4.84
CA ASP A 240 19.45 13.38 4.45
C ASP A 240 20.27 14.47 5.15
N THR A 241 19.81 15.72 5.08
CA THR A 241 20.49 16.86 5.70
C THR A 241 20.38 16.90 7.21
N ALA A 242 19.43 16.18 7.82
CA ALA A 242 19.39 15.91 9.25
C ALA A 242 20.37 14.81 9.68
N GLY A 243 21.10 14.17 8.75
CA GLY A 243 22.10 13.14 9.06
C GLY A 243 21.50 11.78 9.44
N CYS A 244 20.25 11.49 9.02
CA CYS A 244 19.58 10.24 9.41
C CYS A 244 19.93 9.05 8.51
N LYS A 245 20.55 9.25 7.33
CA LYS A 245 20.98 8.12 6.48
C LYS A 245 21.88 7.15 7.24
N GLY A 246 21.62 5.85 7.10
CA GLY A 246 22.37 4.81 7.78
C GLY A 246 22.08 4.67 9.28
N GLN A 247 21.12 5.43 9.85
CA GLN A 247 20.64 5.18 11.21
C GLN A 247 19.97 3.81 11.30
N VAL A 248 20.28 3.06 12.37
CA VAL A 248 19.84 1.68 12.59
C VAL A 248 19.13 1.58 13.92
N VAL A 249 17.99 0.87 13.93
CA VAL A 249 17.31 0.41 15.15
C VAL A 249 16.98 -1.06 14.96
N GLY A 250 17.56 -1.93 15.79
CA GLY A 250 17.41 -3.38 15.64
C GLY A 250 17.76 -3.84 14.22
N GLY A 251 16.79 -4.40 13.52
CA GLY A 251 16.92 -4.82 12.12
C GLY A 251 16.45 -3.82 11.08
N ALA A 252 16.03 -2.61 11.46
CA ALA A 252 15.60 -1.54 10.55
C ALA A 252 16.70 -0.51 10.32
N GLU A 253 16.85 -0.02 9.09
CA GLU A 253 17.89 0.96 8.70
C GLU A 253 17.30 2.02 7.78
N VAL A 254 17.59 3.31 8.00
CA VAL A 254 17.35 4.37 7.02
C VAL A 254 18.31 4.14 5.85
N SER A 255 17.78 3.88 4.67
CA SER A 255 18.61 3.51 3.51
C SER A 255 19.64 4.58 3.18
N THR A 256 20.88 4.17 3.01
CA THR A 256 21.97 5.03 2.55
C THR A 256 21.81 5.46 1.09
N ARG A 257 20.99 4.73 0.31
CA ARG A 257 20.70 5.04 -1.09
C ARG A 257 19.63 6.13 -1.25
N HIS A 258 18.58 6.08 -0.41
CA HIS A 258 17.47 7.04 -0.45
C HIS A 258 16.94 7.30 0.96
N ALA A 259 17.14 8.50 1.48
CA ALA A 259 16.86 8.81 2.88
C ALA A 259 15.38 8.64 3.31
N ASN A 260 14.42 8.79 2.38
CA ASN A 260 12.99 8.57 2.66
C ASN A 260 12.58 7.08 2.55
N PHE A 261 13.53 6.14 2.65
CA PHE A 261 13.29 4.70 2.65
C PHE A 261 13.88 4.08 3.91
N ILE A 262 13.09 3.21 4.54
CA ILE A 262 13.56 2.31 5.58
C ILE A 262 13.63 0.90 4.98
N VAL A 263 14.78 0.27 5.12
CA VAL A 263 15.01 -1.12 4.71
C VAL A 263 15.09 -2.02 5.96
N THR A 264 14.69 -3.28 5.81
CA THR A 264 14.74 -4.26 6.90
C THR A 264 15.70 -5.40 6.58
N ARG A 265 16.32 -5.92 7.63
CA ARG A 265 17.25 -7.06 7.62
C ARG A 265 16.56 -8.31 8.21
N PRO A 266 17.08 -9.51 8.00
CA PRO A 266 16.58 -10.71 8.69
C PRO A 266 16.53 -10.51 10.21
N GLY A 267 15.39 -10.82 10.83
CA GLY A 267 15.18 -10.62 12.26
C GLY A 267 14.66 -9.25 12.67
N ALA A 268 14.46 -8.33 11.71
CA ALA A 268 13.80 -7.05 11.98
C ALA A 268 12.36 -7.23 12.48
N THR A 269 11.92 -6.31 13.31
CA THR A 269 10.56 -6.24 13.86
C THR A 269 9.82 -4.99 13.36
N ALA A 270 8.49 -4.98 13.47
CA ALA A 270 7.70 -3.78 13.20
C ALA A 270 8.00 -2.68 14.21
N SER A 271 8.32 -3.05 15.44
CA SER A 271 8.75 -2.14 16.51
C SER A 271 10.06 -1.45 16.17
N ASP A 272 11.03 -2.13 15.53
CA ASP A 272 12.27 -1.51 15.05
C ASP A 272 11.96 -0.41 14.01
N VAL A 273 11.09 -0.73 13.05
CA VAL A 273 10.67 0.21 12.00
C VAL A 273 9.93 1.41 12.60
N ALA A 274 8.98 1.18 13.51
CA ALA A 274 8.22 2.23 14.18
C ALA A 274 9.12 3.17 14.99
N THR A 275 10.06 2.60 15.75
CA THR A 275 11.05 3.35 16.52
C THR A 275 11.94 4.20 15.61
N LEU A 276 12.41 3.63 14.50
CA LEU A 276 13.24 4.37 13.54
C LEU A 276 12.46 5.50 12.86
N ILE A 277 11.18 5.30 12.52
CA ILE A 277 10.27 6.36 12.04
C ILE A 277 10.20 7.50 13.06
N ALA A 278 9.99 7.18 14.34
CA ALA A 278 9.91 8.17 15.41
C ALA A 278 11.22 8.96 15.58
N LEU A 279 12.36 8.27 15.54
CA LEU A 279 13.68 8.92 15.59
C LEU A 279 13.89 9.90 14.44
N VAL A 280 13.55 9.51 13.22
CA VAL A 280 13.67 10.38 12.04
C VAL A 280 12.76 11.63 12.19
N ILE A 281 11.52 11.47 12.68
CA ILE A 281 10.62 12.62 12.93
C ILE A 281 11.27 13.60 13.91
N VAL A 282 11.75 13.10 15.04
CA VAL A 282 12.36 13.94 16.09
C VAL A 282 13.62 14.63 15.58
N GLU A 283 14.47 13.94 14.84
CA GLU A 283 15.71 14.52 14.34
C GLU A 283 15.49 15.58 13.26
N VAL A 284 14.55 15.32 12.31
CA VAL A 284 14.18 16.32 11.29
C VAL A 284 13.52 17.54 11.93
N GLU A 285 12.64 17.35 12.92
CA GLU A 285 12.05 18.47 13.67
C GLU A 285 13.12 19.29 14.39
N ARG A 286 14.09 18.64 15.01
CA ARG A 286 15.19 19.31 15.71
C ARG A 286 16.07 20.16 14.78
N VAL A 287 16.38 19.65 13.58
CA VAL A 287 17.32 20.31 12.64
C VAL A 287 16.62 21.35 11.78
N HIS A 288 15.40 21.05 11.33
CA HIS A 288 14.69 21.86 10.32
C HIS A 288 13.42 22.55 10.83
N GLY A 289 12.94 22.23 12.05
CA GLY A 289 11.66 22.72 12.57
C GLY A 289 10.44 22.15 11.82
N VAL A 290 10.61 21.07 11.04
CA VAL A 290 9.55 20.45 10.23
C VAL A 290 9.18 19.09 10.82
N VAL A 291 7.90 18.89 11.13
CA VAL A 291 7.37 17.61 11.59
C VAL A 291 6.96 16.78 10.38
N LEU A 292 7.71 15.72 10.09
CA LEU A 292 7.38 14.79 9.00
C LEU A 292 6.14 13.95 9.34
N ARG A 293 5.32 13.66 8.31
CA ARG A 293 4.12 12.82 8.43
C ARG A 293 4.37 11.47 7.77
N PRO A 294 4.26 10.34 8.52
CA PRO A 294 4.37 9.01 7.92
C PRO A 294 3.27 8.78 6.87
N GLU A 295 3.66 8.27 5.69
CA GLU A 295 2.76 7.83 4.63
C GLU A 295 2.38 6.35 4.80
N VAL A 296 3.27 5.56 5.42
CA VAL A 296 3.06 4.14 5.65
C VAL A 296 1.83 3.88 6.51
N ARG A 297 0.95 3.00 6.02
CA ARG A 297 -0.27 2.61 6.76
C ARG A 297 0.08 1.56 7.81
N ARG A 298 -0.55 1.68 8.97
CA ARG A 298 -0.33 0.78 10.11
C ARG A 298 -1.48 -0.22 10.21
N LEU A 299 -1.18 -1.47 10.52
CA LEU A 299 -2.15 -2.52 10.78
C LEU A 299 -1.84 -3.21 12.10
N GLY A 300 -2.82 -3.23 13.00
CA GLY A 300 -2.63 -3.66 14.38
C GLY A 300 -2.08 -2.54 15.27
N ASP A 301 -1.62 -2.91 16.45
CA ASP A 301 -1.11 -1.98 17.45
C ASP A 301 0.36 -1.61 17.14
N VAL A 302 0.52 -0.65 16.23
CA VAL A 302 1.83 -0.05 15.88
C VAL A 302 1.85 1.38 16.40
N ASP A 303 2.47 1.59 17.53
CA ASP A 303 2.55 2.88 18.20
C ASP A 303 3.84 3.66 17.83
N VAL A 304 3.75 4.49 16.80
CA VAL A 304 4.84 5.42 16.41
C VAL A 304 4.92 6.61 17.39
N ASP A 305 3.82 7.00 18.01
CA ASP A 305 3.79 8.15 18.91
C ASP A 305 4.42 7.79 20.26
N HIS A 306 4.18 6.59 20.77
CA HIS A 306 4.88 6.07 21.95
C HIS A 306 6.38 5.89 21.70
N ALA A 307 6.74 5.36 20.54
CA ALA A 307 8.15 5.26 20.11
C ALA A 307 8.80 6.65 20.00
N ARG A 308 8.06 7.70 19.60
CA ARG A 308 8.53 9.10 19.58
C ARG A 308 8.88 9.60 20.99
N VAL A 309 8.07 9.27 22.00
CA VAL A 309 8.37 9.60 23.39
C VAL A 309 9.59 8.83 23.89
N ALA A 310 9.65 7.54 23.59
CA ALA A 310 10.80 6.69 23.97
C ALA A 310 12.11 7.15 23.27
N ALA A 311 12.04 7.57 22.00
CA ALA A 311 13.19 8.13 21.28
C ALA A 311 13.70 9.45 21.89
N GLY A 312 12.81 10.24 22.50
CA GLY A 312 13.21 11.45 23.25
C GLY A 312 13.92 11.15 24.57
N VAL A 313 13.68 9.97 25.16
CA VAL A 313 14.30 9.51 26.41
C VAL A 313 15.63 8.79 26.17
N LEU A 314 15.86 8.24 24.95
CA LEU A 314 17.08 7.52 24.56
C LEU A 314 18.23 8.42 24.08
N ARG A 315 18.14 9.73 24.28
CA ARG A 315 19.27 10.63 24.02
C ARG A 315 20.15 10.73 25.29
N PRO A 316 21.48 10.48 25.14
CA PRO A 316 22.44 10.74 26.22
C PRO A 316 22.50 12.24 26.55
#